data_898eda6702246a350e574038dbab195b
#
_entry.id   898eda6702246a350e574038dbab195b
#
_cell.length_a   1.000
_cell.length_b   1.000
_cell.length_c   1.000
_cell.angle_alpha   90.00
_cell.angle_beta   90.00
_cell.angle_gamma   90.00
#
_symmetry.space_group_name_H-M   'P 1'
#
loop_
_entity.id
_entity.type
_entity.pdbx_description
1 polymer ?
#
loop_
_entity_poly.entity_id
_entity_poly.type
_entity_poly.pdbx_seq_one_letter_code
_entity_poly.pdbx_strand_id
1 'polypeptide(L)'
;MIRLQNLTLQRGPQRLLEDAEMTLHPGHKAGLIGANGAGKSSLFALLRGELSADAGDCLIPADWRIAHMRQEIDAVERQAVDYVLDGDLQLRKVQAELAVAEAAHDGAAVARLHTELDTLDGYSADARARKLLAGLGFDSAQMDRRVGDFSGGWRMRLNL
;
A
#
# COMPACT_ATOMS: atom_id res chain seq x y z
N MET A 1 -13.66 8.90 11.72
CA MET A 1 -13.57 10.07 10.82
C MET A 1 -12.15 10.60 10.82
N ILE A 2 -11.68 11.12 9.69
CA ILE A 2 -10.42 11.87 9.63
C ILE A 2 -10.73 13.33 9.94
N ARG A 3 -9.90 13.98 10.77
CA ARG A 3 -10.10 15.38 11.14
C ARG A 3 -8.77 16.13 11.15
N LEU A 4 -8.72 17.26 10.47
CA LEU A 4 -7.65 18.24 10.55
C LEU A 4 -8.15 19.42 11.36
N GLN A 5 -7.33 19.91 12.29
CA GLN A 5 -7.66 21.04 13.16
C GLN A 5 -6.49 22.01 13.22
N ASN A 6 -6.73 23.24 12.78
CA ASN A 6 -5.74 24.32 12.72
C ASN A 6 -4.42 23.84 12.09
N LEU A 7 -4.51 22.96 11.08
CA LEU A 7 -3.36 22.28 10.52
C LEU A 7 -2.51 23.20 9.68
N THR A 8 -1.24 23.30 10.03
CA THR A 8 -0.22 23.97 9.23
C THR A 8 0.79 22.95 8.74
N LEU A 9 1.11 22.97 7.45
CA LEU A 9 2.08 22.10 6.82
C LEU A 9 3.00 22.92 5.91
N GLN A 10 4.31 22.78 6.14
CA GLN A 10 5.34 23.46 5.37
C GLN A 10 6.26 22.45 4.67
N ARG A 11 6.88 22.89 3.59
CA ARG A 11 7.96 22.17 2.94
C ARG A 11 9.09 23.12 2.58
N GLY A 12 10.17 23.08 3.38
CA GLY A 12 11.19 24.12 3.33
C GLY A 12 10.59 25.48 3.67
N PRO A 13 10.86 26.52 2.89
CA PRO A 13 10.32 27.87 3.15
C PRO A 13 8.86 28.04 2.72
N GLN A 14 8.28 27.06 2.02
CA GLN A 14 6.94 27.17 1.45
C GLN A 14 5.88 26.62 2.40
N ARG A 15 4.93 27.46 2.81
CA ARG A 15 3.70 27.02 3.47
C ARG A 15 2.76 26.42 2.44
N LEU A 16 2.34 25.19 2.66
CA LEU A 16 1.44 24.43 1.78
C LEU A 16 0.01 24.49 2.28
N LEU A 17 -0.16 24.42 3.60
CA LEU A 17 -1.44 24.57 4.29
C LEU A 17 -1.22 25.48 5.49
N GLU A 18 -2.20 26.33 5.79
CA GLU A 18 -2.19 27.26 6.92
C GLU A 18 -3.58 27.24 7.57
N ASP A 19 -3.61 26.98 8.87
CA ASP A 19 -4.84 26.88 9.69
C ASP A 19 -5.97 26.06 9.03
N ALA A 20 -5.58 24.98 8.33
CA ALA A 20 -6.52 24.19 7.56
C ALA A 20 -7.41 23.34 8.46
N GLU A 21 -8.70 23.37 8.15
CA GLU A 21 -9.69 22.54 8.81
C GLU A 21 -10.40 21.62 7.81
N MET A 22 -10.54 20.37 8.19
CA MET A 22 -11.27 19.38 7.39
C MET A 22 -11.86 18.30 8.29
N THR A 23 -13.05 17.87 7.98
CA THR A 23 -13.62 16.65 8.57
C THR A 23 -14.12 15.74 7.45
N LEU A 24 -13.63 14.50 7.43
CA LEU A 24 -14.05 13.47 6.50
C LEU A 24 -14.69 12.32 7.26
N HIS A 25 -15.99 12.14 7.06
CA HIS A 25 -16.76 11.08 7.71
C HIS A 25 -16.60 9.73 6.96
N PRO A 26 -16.84 8.60 7.66
CA PRO A 26 -16.91 7.29 7.01
C PRO A 26 -17.89 7.29 5.85
N GLY A 27 -17.52 6.62 4.75
CA GLY A 27 -18.34 6.52 3.54
C GLY A 27 -18.32 7.74 2.62
N HIS A 28 -17.74 8.88 3.04
CA HIS A 28 -17.63 10.04 2.19
C HIS A 28 -16.49 9.86 1.16
N LYS A 29 -16.74 10.37 -0.02
CA LYS A 29 -15.73 10.51 -1.10
C LYS A 29 -15.39 11.98 -1.24
N ALA A 30 -14.11 12.31 -1.16
CA ALA A 30 -13.61 13.68 -1.29
C ALA A 30 -12.61 13.78 -2.44
N GLY A 31 -12.72 14.83 -3.25
CA GLY A 31 -11.76 15.16 -4.29
C GLY A 31 -10.85 16.30 -3.80
N LEU A 32 -9.53 16.09 -3.84
CA LEU A 32 -8.54 17.13 -3.56
C LEU A 32 -8.07 17.75 -4.87
N ILE A 33 -8.41 19.02 -5.09
CA ILE A 33 -8.07 19.77 -6.30
C ILE A 33 -7.14 20.94 -5.97
N GLY A 34 -6.33 21.36 -6.92
CA GLY A 34 -5.39 22.47 -6.78
C GLY A 34 -4.28 22.41 -7.83
N ALA A 35 -3.55 23.50 -8.00
CA ALA A 35 -2.41 23.60 -8.90
C ALA A 35 -1.28 22.62 -8.56
N ASN A 36 -0.35 22.38 -9.50
CA ASN A 36 0.86 21.63 -9.21
C ASN A 36 1.70 22.40 -8.17
N GLY A 37 2.24 21.68 -7.18
CA GLY A 37 2.97 22.28 -6.07
C GLY A 37 2.10 22.80 -4.91
N ALA A 38 0.75 22.78 -5.03
CA ALA A 38 -0.16 23.26 -3.97
C ALA A 38 -0.20 22.41 -2.69
N GLY A 39 0.63 21.35 -2.57
CA GLY A 39 0.70 20.54 -1.36
C GLY A 39 -0.19 19.30 -1.33
N LYS A 40 -0.88 18.95 -2.44
CA LYS A 40 -1.76 17.75 -2.49
C LYS A 40 -1.04 16.47 -2.07
N SER A 41 0.12 16.20 -2.63
CA SER A 41 0.92 15.02 -2.30
C SER A 41 1.45 15.06 -0.86
N SER A 42 1.75 16.26 -0.34
CA SER A 42 2.20 16.44 1.04
C SER A 42 1.07 16.19 2.04
N LEU A 43 -0.16 16.59 1.73
CA LEU A 43 -1.33 16.25 2.53
C LEU A 43 -1.56 14.72 2.55
N PHE A 44 -1.45 14.03 1.41
CA PHE A 44 -1.55 12.56 1.41
C PHE A 44 -0.41 11.90 2.19
N ALA A 45 0.82 12.43 2.13
CA ALA A 45 1.94 11.93 2.92
C ALA A 45 1.72 12.15 4.43
N LEU A 46 1.13 13.29 4.83
CA LEU A 46 0.71 13.53 6.21
C LEU A 46 -0.35 12.52 6.66
N LEU A 47 -1.39 12.30 5.85
CA LEU A 47 -2.45 11.33 6.17
C LEU A 47 -1.89 9.89 6.30
N ARG A 48 -0.84 9.54 5.56
CA ARG A 48 -0.15 8.24 5.69
C ARG A 48 0.83 8.17 6.86
N GLY A 49 1.05 9.28 7.58
CA GLY A 49 2.02 9.35 8.68
C GLY A 49 3.48 9.45 8.22
N GLU A 50 3.73 9.71 6.94
CA GLU A 50 5.08 9.91 6.37
C GLU A 50 5.61 11.33 6.64
N LEU A 51 4.72 12.26 6.95
CA LEU A 51 5.02 13.64 7.37
C LEU A 51 4.29 13.93 8.67
N SER A 52 4.87 14.84 9.45
CA SER A 52 4.24 15.43 10.63
C SER A 52 3.73 16.83 10.31
N ALA A 53 2.68 17.26 10.97
CA ALA A 53 2.22 18.65 10.92
C ALA A 53 3.24 19.58 11.60
N ASP A 54 3.42 20.77 11.06
CA ASP A 54 4.24 21.83 11.69
C ASP A 54 3.45 22.50 12.84
N ALA A 55 2.12 22.59 12.71
CA ALA A 55 1.21 23.01 13.79
C ALA A 55 -0.17 22.40 13.58
N GLY A 56 -0.98 22.37 14.65
CA GLY A 56 -2.31 21.76 14.65
C GLY A 56 -2.28 20.23 14.67
N ASP A 57 -3.43 19.63 14.45
CA ASP A 57 -3.64 18.19 14.62
C ASP A 57 -4.19 17.51 13.37
N CYS A 58 -3.69 16.30 13.10
CA CYS A 58 -4.24 15.38 12.13
C CYS A 58 -4.70 14.12 12.85
N LEU A 59 -6.01 13.97 13.05
CA LEU A 59 -6.61 12.89 13.80
C LEU A 59 -7.16 11.83 12.86
N ILE A 60 -6.60 10.64 12.92
CA ILE A 60 -7.05 9.45 12.18
C ILE A 60 -7.28 8.34 13.20
N PRO A 61 -8.42 7.61 13.16
CA PRO A 61 -8.65 6.49 14.08
C PRO A 61 -7.53 5.45 13.98
N ALA A 62 -7.03 4.99 15.13
CA ALA A 62 -5.89 4.07 15.18
C ALA A 62 -6.20 2.68 14.58
N ASP A 63 -7.47 2.32 14.50
CA ASP A 63 -7.97 1.08 13.91
C ASP A 63 -8.13 1.14 12.38
N TRP A 64 -7.96 2.33 11.78
CA TRP A 64 -8.10 2.50 10.33
C TRP A 64 -6.82 2.07 9.60
N ARG A 65 -7.01 1.35 8.50
CA ARG A 65 -5.95 1.04 7.55
C ARG A 65 -6.06 1.96 6.35
N ILE A 66 -4.99 2.68 6.04
CA ILE A 66 -4.91 3.56 4.88
C ILE A 66 -4.28 2.78 3.74
N ALA A 67 -5.06 2.53 2.69
CA ALA A 67 -4.54 2.04 1.41
C ALA A 67 -4.34 3.23 0.47
N HIS A 68 -3.30 3.20 -0.34
CA HIS A 68 -3.06 4.24 -1.34
C HIS A 68 -2.50 3.64 -2.63
N MET A 69 -2.85 4.26 -3.76
CA MET A 69 -2.23 3.95 -5.04
C MET A 69 -0.96 4.76 -5.22
N ARG A 70 0.16 4.10 -5.49
CA ARG A 70 1.40 4.77 -5.87
C ARG A 70 1.30 5.27 -7.30
N GLN A 71 1.86 6.44 -7.59
CA GLN A 71 1.93 6.97 -8.96
C GLN A 71 2.97 6.24 -9.80
N GLU A 72 4.03 5.75 -9.15
CA GLU A 72 5.12 4.99 -9.79
C GLU A 72 5.29 3.64 -9.11
N ILE A 73 5.67 2.63 -9.88
CA ILE A 73 6.02 1.30 -9.40
C ILE A 73 7.52 1.16 -9.46
N ASP A 74 8.16 1.09 -8.30
CA ASP A 74 9.61 0.91 -8.18
C ASP A 74 10.03 -0.55 -8.42
N ALA A 75 9.11 -1.50 -8.27
CA ALA A 75 9.37 -2.94 -8.34
C ALA A 75 9.39 -3.48 -9.80
N VAL A 76 10.11 -2.81 -10.69
CA VAL A 76 10.12 -3.11 -12.14
C VAL A 76 10.65 -4.50 -12.48
N GLU A 77 11.53 -5.08 -11.65
CA GLU A 77 12.11 -6.42 -11.86
C GLU A 77 11.22 -7.56 -11.35
N ARG A 78 10.17 -7.24 -10.57
CA ARG A 78 9.23 -8.25 -10.04
C ARG A 78 8.27 -8.73 -11.13
N GLN A 79 7.85 -10.00 -11.07
CA GLN A 79 6.74 -10.48 -11.87
C GLN A 79 5.43 -9.84 -11.41
N ALA A 80 4.45 -9.70 -12.31
CA ALA A 80 3.18 -9.05 -11.98
C ALA A 80 2.43 -9.79 -10.85
N VAL A 81 2.41 -11.13 -10.85
CA VAL A 81 1.80 -11.91 -9.79
C VAL A 81 2.51 -11.72 -8.44
N ASP A 82 3.84 -11.70 -8.42
CA ASP A 82 4.61 -11.44 -7.22
C ASP A 82 4.40 -10.04 -6.67
N TYR A 83 4.30 -9.04 -7.57
CA TYR A 83 4.01 -7.66 -7.19
C TYR A 83 2.68 -7.55 -6.45
N VAL A 84 1.64 -8.27 -6.92
CA VAL A 84 0.34 -8.32 -6.24
C VAL A 84 0.46 -9.00 -4.87
N LEU A 85 1.20 -10.11 -4.78
CA LEU A 85 1.43 -10.82 -3.53
C LEU A 85 2.25 -9.99 -2.53
N ASP A 86 3.16 -9.13 -3.00
CA ASP A 86 3.95 -8.23 -2.15
C ASP A 86 3.09 -7.18 -1.43
N GLY A 87 1.86 -6.94 -1.92
CA GLY A 87 0.85 -6.13 -1.22
C GLY A 87 0.32 -6.77 0.07
N ASP A 88 0.39 -8.10 0.19
CA ASP A 88 0.05 -8.83 1.42
C ASP A 88 1.29 -8.94 2.33
N LEU A 89 1.56 -7.88 3.08
CA LEU A 89 2.75 -7.78 3.94
C LEU A 89 2.80 -8.88 5.00
N GLN A 90 1.64 -9.33 5.51
CA GLN A 90 1.59 -10.37 6.52
C GLN A 90 1.95 -11.73 5.92
N LEU A 91 1.41 -12.06 4.76
CA LEU A 91 1.77 -13.25 4.02
C LEU A 91 3.28 -13.31 3.73
N ARG A 92 3.84 -12.23 3.18
CA ARG A 92 5.28 -12.16 2.85
C ARG A 92 6.17 -12.26 4.08
N LYS A 93 5.76 -11.68 5.20
CA LYS A 93 6.46 -11.83 6.47
C LYS A 93 6.53 -13.28 6.92
N VAL A 94 5.38 -13.97 6.96
CA VAL A 94 5.32 -15.37 7.36
C VAL A 94 6.10 -16.27 6.41
N GLN A 95 6.04 -16.03 5.10
CA GLN A 95 6.84 -16.77 4.11
C GLN A 95 8.35 -16.58 4.32
N ALA A 96 8.80 -15.35 4.62
CA ALA A 96 10.21 -15.08 4.90
C ALA A 96 10.68 -15.74 6.21
N GLU A 97 9.89 -15.68 7.27
CA GLU A 97 10.19 -16.34 8.54
C GLU A 97 10.24 -17.86 8.38
N LEU A 98 9.34 -18.45 7.59
CA LEU A 98 9.33 -19.87 7.28
C LEU A 98 10.62 -20.30 6.58
N ALA A 99 11.04 -19.58 5.55
CA ALA A 99 12.29 -19.88 4.85
C ALA A 99 13.52 -19.83 5.78
N VAL A 100 13.54 -18.90 6.74
CA VAL A 100 14.61 -18.83 7.76
C VAL A 100 14.56 -20.02 8.72
N ALA A 101 13.37 -20.39 9.19
CA ALA A 101 13.18 -21.52 10.10
C ALA A 101 13.55 -22.87 9.44
N GLU A 102 13.19 -23.06 8.17
CA GLU A 102 13.58 -24.23 7.37
C GLU A 102 15.09 -24.31 7.20
N ALA A 103 15.75 -23.19 6.86
CA ALA A 103 17.21 -23.13 6.72
C ALA A 103 17.94 -23.42 8.05
N ALA A 104 17.33 -23.04 9.18
CA ALA A 104 17.83 -23.32 10.53
C ALA A 104 17.48 -24.73 11.05
N HIS A 105 16.70 -25.52 10.29
CA HIS A 105 16.15 -26.82 10.71
C HIS A 105 15.34 -26.75 12.02
N ASP A 106 14.69 -25.62 12.31
CA ASP A 106 13.83 -25.42 13.49
C ASP A 106 12.42 -25.99 13.22
N GLY A 107 12.25 -27.27 13.49
CA GLY A 107 10.97 -27.95 13.25
C GLY A 107 9.79 -27.37 14.04
N ALA A 108 10.01 -26.81 15.23
CA ALA A 108 8.95 -26.20 16.03
C ALA A 108 8.47 -24.87 15.40
N ALA A 109 9.40 -24.02 14.96
CA ALA A 109 9.08 -22.79 14.25
C ALA A 109 8.40 -23.08 12.91
N VAL A 110 8.89 -24.07 12.14
CA VAL A 110 8.29 -24.49 10.87
C VAL A 110 6.83 -24.92 11.05
N ALA A 111 6.53 -25.78 12.03
CA ALA A 111 5.15 -26.23 12.29
C ALA A 111 4.22 -25.07 12.66
N ARG A 112 4.67 -24.13 13.49
CA ARG A 112 3.91 -22.92 13.87
C ARG A 112 3.63 -22.04 12.65
N LEU A 113 4.64 -21.79 11.83
CA LEU A 113 4.52 -20.91 10.66
C LEU A 113 3.64 -21.50 9.55
N HIS A 114 3.63 -22.82 9.38
CA HIS A 114 2.66 -23.47 8.50
C HIS A 114 1.22 -23.29 8.99
N THR A 115 0.97 -23.35 10.29
CA THR A 115 -0.36 -23.06 10.87
C THR A 115 -0.76 -21.61 10.63
N GLU A 116 0.19 -20.69 10.73
CA GLU A 116 -0.07 -19.27 10.46
C GLU A 116 -0.36 -19.03 8.97
N LEU A 117 0.39 -19.66 8.05
CA LEU A 117 0.11 -19.63 6.61
C LEU A 117 -1.27 -20.18 6.28
N ASP A 118 -1.70 -21.26 6.92
CA ASP A 118 -3.03 -21.82 6.73
C ASP A 118 -4.12 -20.84 7.17
N THR A 119 -3.93 -20.19 8.32
CA THR A 119 -4.84 -19.16 8.85
C THR A 119 -4.98 -17.94 7.90
N LEU A 120 -3.91 -17.61 7.16
CA LEU A 120 -3.89 -16.54 6.17
C LEU A 120 -4.35 -16.96 4.77
N ASP A 121 -4.82 -18.20 4.59
CA ASP A 121 -5.04 -18.79 3.27
C ASP A 121 -3.80 -18.68 2.36
N GLY A 122 -2.61 -18.76 2.94
CA GLY A 122 -1.35 -18.49 2.26
C GLY A 122 -1.07 -19.44 1.09
N TYR A 123 -1.52 -20.69 1.20
CA TYR A 123 -1.36 -21.69 0.14
C TYR A 123 -2.20 -21.42 -1.11
N SER A 124 -3.31 -20.67 -0.97
CA SER A 124 -4.16 -20.28 -2.09
C SER A 124 -3.81 -18.87 -2.62
N ALA A 125 -2.84 -18.19 -2.04
CA ALA A 125 -2.53 -16.79 -2.32
C ALA A 125 -2.15 -16.54 -3.79
N ASP A 126 -1.34 -17.40 -4.41
CA ASP A 126 -1.00 -17.31 -5.83
C ASP A 126 -2.26 -17.39 -6.72
N ALA A 127 -3.12 -18.35 -6.46
CA ALA A 127 -4.36 -18.51 -7.21
C ALA A 127 -5.28 -17.30 -7.06
N ARG A 128 -5.37 -16.72 -5.85
CA ARG A 128 -6.13 -15.49 -5.61
C ARG A 128 -5.53 -14.30 -6.36
N ALA A 129 -4.20 -14.13 -6.32
CA ALA A 129 -3.51 -13.06 -7.04
C ALA A 129 -3.73 -13.18 -8.55
N ARG A 130 -3.60 -14.38 -9.12
CA ARG A 130 -3.89 -14.64 -10.55
C ARG A 130 -5.34 -14.35 -10.90
N LYS A 131 -6.29 -14.69 -10.04
CA LYS A 131 -7.72 -14.37 -10.23
C LYS A 131 -7.96 -12.86 -10.23
N LEU A 132 -7.31 -12.11 -9.35
CA LEU A 132 -7.39 -10.64 -9.34
C LEU A 132 -6.82 -10.05 -10.63
N LEU A 133 -5.64 -10.50 -11.06
CA LEU A 133 -5.00 -10.07 -12.30
C LEU A 133 -5.88 -10.37 -13.52
N ALA A 134 -6.48 -11.55 -13.59
CA ALA A 134 -7.43 -11.88 -14.64
C ALA A 134 -8.63 -10.92 -14.67
N GLY A 135 -9.17 -10.56 -13.50
CA GLY A 135 -10.22 -9.55 -13.36
C GLY A 135 -9.81 -8.15 -13.85
N LEU A 136 -8.52 -7.82 -13.77
CA LEU A 136 -7.93 -6.59 -14.30
C LEU A 136 -7.57 -6.67 -15.79
N GLY A 137 -7.78 -7.82 -16.43
CA GLY A 137 -7.58 -8.04 -17.86
C GLY A 137 -6.20 -8.58 -18.24
N PHE A 138 -5.40 -9.07 -17.30
CA PHE A 138 -4.14 -9.73 -17.58
C PHE A 138 -4.35 -11.18 -18.01
N ASP A 139 -3.72 -11.59 -19.10
CA ASP A 139 -3.67 -13.00 -19.49
C ASP A 139 -2.61 -13.77 -18.69
N SER A 140 -2.62 -15.11 -18.80
CA SER A 140 -1.71 -15.96 -18.03
C SER A 140 -0.23 -15.67 -18.32
N ALA A 141 0.12 -15.37 -19.57
CA ALA A 141 1.50 -15.06 -19.94
C ALA A 141 1.95 -13.71 -19.38
N GLN A 142 1.03 -12.75 -19.30
CA GLN A 142 1.28 -11.43 -18.72
C GLN A 142 1.50 -11.50 -17.20
N MET A 143 0.82 -12.40 -16.49
CA MET A 143 0.95 -12.53 -15.04
C MET A 143 2.37 -12.89 -14.58
N ASP A 144 3.11 -13.60 -15.41
CA ASP A 144 4.49 -14.03 -15.15
C ASP A 144 5.54 -13.07 -15.74
N ARG A 145 5.12 -12.01 -16.45
CA ARG A 145 6.03 -10.99 -16.99
C ARG A 145 6.47 -10.01 -15.91
N ARG A 146 7.65 -9.41 -16.11
CA ARG A 146 8.16 -8.34 -15.23
C ARG A 146 7.28 -7.11 -15.31
N VAL A 147 7.09 -6.44 -14.19
CA VAL A 147 6.33 -5.18 -14.09
C VAL A 147 6.93 -4.11 -15.02
N GLY A 148 8.25 -4.07 -15.17
CA GLY A 148 8.95 -3.13 -16.04
C GLY A 148 8.61 -3.28 -17.52
N ASP A 149 8.21 -4.48 -17.98
CA ASP A 149 7.87 -4.78 -19.38
C ASP A 149 6.50 -4.26 -19.81
N PHE A 150 5.72 -3.75 -18.85
CA PHE A 150 4.38 -3.21 -19.12
C PHE A 150 4.41 -1.71 -19.43
N SER A 151 3.48 -1.28 -20.28
CA SER A 151 3.24 0.14 -20.48
C SER A 151 2.73 0.81 -19.21
N GLY A 152 2.84 2.13 -19.10
CA GLY A 152 2.36 2.90 -17.94
C GLY A 152 0.91 2.61 -17.57
N GLY A 153 0.02 2.47 -18.55
CA GLY A 153 -1.38 2.13 -18.33
C GLY A 153 -1.60 0.74 -17.72
N TRP A 154 -0.81 -0.24 -18.13
CA TRP A 154 -0.84 -1.59 -17.55
C TRP A 154 -0.25 -1.60 -16.14
N ARG A 155 0.86 -0.88 -15.92
CA ARG A 155 1.42 -0.72 -14.58
C ARG A 155 0.45 -0.04 -13.62
N MET A 156 -0.31 0.96 -14.09
CA MET A 156 -1.34 1.60 -13.28
C MET A 156 -2.43 0.60 -12.83
N ARG A 157 -2.79 -0.38 -13.69
CA ARG A 157 -3.75 -1.43 -13.30
C ARG A 157 -3.22 -2.36 -12.22
N LEU A 158 -1.91 -2.59 -12.15
CA LEU A 158 -1.29 -3.39 -11.08
C LEU A 158 -1.36 -2.71 -9.70
N ASN A 159 -1.57 -1.40 -9.66
CA ASN A 159 -1.74 -0.65 -8.41
C ASN A 159 -3.19 -0.63 -7.88
N LEU A 160 -4.15 -1.15 -8.64
CA LEU A 160 -5.55 -1.23 -8.21
C LEU A 160 -5.79 -2.38 -7.23
#